data_951171cf3b0999b882d933e5d8e7ec4e
#
_entry.id   951171cf3b0999b882d933e5d8e7ec4e
#
_cell.length_a   1.000
_cell.length_b   1.000
_cell.length_c   1.000
_cell.angle_alpha   90.00
_cell.angle_beta   90.00
_cell.angle_gamma   90.00
#
_symmetry.space_group_name_H-M   'P 1'
#
loop_
_entity.id
_entity.type
_entity.pdbx_description
1 polymer ?
#
loop_
_entity_poly.entity_id
_entity_poly.type
_entity_poly.pdbx_seq_one_letter_code
_entity_poly.pdbx_strand_id
1 'polypeptide(L)'
;MKKKIKLFIADDHQMFIDGIKSLLNETDWIEIVGEANNGREVIEKMHIRMPDVLLLDIGMPELNGIETTFLLTENYPSIKIIALTMYDDHHRVSKMLKAGVKGYLLKNTSKNELLEAIEAVNKNEIYLSPQLEKFALVNNKPEDQSLISKLTKREIEIIKLIVQSSTNKEIADKLFLSELTINTHRKNAMRKLELKNTASLVQFAIENNINDL
;
A
#
# COMPACT_ATOMS: atom_id res chain seq x y z
N MET A 1 13.74 -34.13 -8.60
CA MET A 1 12.56 -33.31 -8.85
C MET A 1 12.88 -31.89 -8.37
N LYS A 2 12.65 -30.86 -9.17
CA LYS A 2 12.79 -29.46 -8.67
C LYS A 2 11.78 -29.23 -7.56
N LYS A 3 12.19 -28.58 -6.47
CA LYS A 3 11.30 -28.18 -5.36
C LYS A 3 10.23 -27.24 -5.91
N LYS A 4 8.96 -27.55 -5.67
CA LYS A 4 7.85 -26.66 -6.06
C LYS A 4 7.85 -25.39 -5.21
N ILE A 5 7.47 -24.26 -5.80
CA ILE A 5 7.26 -23.01 -5.08
C ILE A 5 5.91 -23.10 -4.36
N LYS A 6 5.93 -22.98 -3.05
CA LYS A 6 4.73 -22.94 -2.22
C LYS A 6 4.12 -21.55 -2.29
N LEU A 7 2.93 -21.46 -2.87
CA LEU A 7 2.20 -20.21 -3.06
C LEU A 7 1.01 -20.15 -2.11
N PHE A 8 0.83 -19.01 -1.46
CA PHE A 8 -0.37 -18.68 -0.70
C PHE A 8 -1.07 -17.48 -1.34
N ILE A 9 -2.41 -17.46 -1.36
CA ILE A 9 -3.20 -16.43 -2.03
C ILE A 9 -4.11 -15.78 -0.99
N ALA A 10 -4.07 -14.45 -0.88
CA ALA A 10 -4.91 -13.67 0.02
C ALA A 10 -5.63 -12.56 -0.76
N ASP A 11 -6.96 -12.64 -0.80
CA ASP A 11 -7.84 -11.69 -1.47
C ASP A 11 -9.25 -11.82 -0.87
N ASP A 12 -9.97 -10.71 -0.68
CA ASP A 12 -11.35 -10.75 -0.17
C ASP A 12 -12.38 -11.15 -1.25
N HIS A 13 -11.95 -11.25 -2.51
CA HIS A 13 -12.76 -11.70 -3.63
C HIS A 13 -12.49 -13.17 -3.97
N GLN A 14 -13.34 -14.10 -3.49
CA GLN A 14 -13.17 -15.54 -3.73
C GLN A 14 -13.07 -15.89 -5.21
N MET A 15 -13.85 -15.24 -6.08
CA MET A 15 -13.77 -15.46 -7.53
C MET A 15 -12.37 -15.16 -8.10
N PHE A 16 -11.66 -14.20 -7.54
CA PHE A 16 -10.30 -13.87 -7.97
C PHE A 16 -9.32 -14.97 -7.53
N ILE A 17 -9.43 -15.46 -6.30
CA ILE A 17 -8.65 -16.61 -5.80
C ILE A 17 -8.86 -17.82 -6.69
N ASP A 18 -10.13 -18.16 -7.00
CA ASP A 18 -10.46 -19.31 -7.84
C ASP A 18 -9.96 -19.13 -9.28
N GLY A 19 -9.98 -17.90 -9.80
CA GLY A 19 -9.39 -17.54 -11.08
C GLY A 19 -7.88 -17.80 -11.12
N ILE A 20 -7.13 -17.34 -10.10
CA ILE A 20 -5.68 -17.60 -9.99
C ILE A 20 -5.41 -19.10 -9.88
N LYS A 21 -6.16 -19.84 -9.08
CA LYS A 21 -6.02 -21.29 -8.96
C LYS A 21 -6.21 -21.97 -10.32
N SER A 22 -7.23 -21.59 -11.06
CA SER A 22 -7.51 -22.11 -12.40
C SER A 22 -6.38 -21.82 -13.38
N LEU A 23 -5.85 -20.58 -13.37
CA LEU A 23 -4.73 -20.15 -14.21
C LEU A 23 -3.45 -20.95 -13.93
N LEU A 24 -3.22 -21.32 -12.67
CA LEU A 24 -2.00 -22.00 -12.21
C LEU A 24 -2.11 -23.53 -12.19
N ASN A 25 -3.30 -24.09 -12.43
CA ASN A 25 -3.55 -25.54 -12.32
C ASN A 25 -2.64 -26.40 -13.22
N GLU A 26 -2.23 -25.86 -14.38
CA GLU A 26 -1.34 -26.55 -15.32
C GLU A 26 0.15 -26.24 -15.07
N THR A 27 0.48 -25.60 -13.96
CA THR A 27 1.85 -25.16 -13.67
C THR A 27 2.51 -26.08 -12.66
N ASP A 28 3.24 -27.08 -13.14
CA ASP A 28 3.81 -28.16 -12.33
C ASP A 28 4.81 -27.73 -11.25
N TRP A 29 5.40 -26.53 -11.38
CA TRP A 29 6.42 -26.03 -10.45
C TRP A 29 5.87 -25.12 -9.36
N ILE A 30 4.53 -24.90 -9.31
CA ILE A 30 3.82 -24.18 -8.24
C ILE A 30 2.94 -25.15 -7.46
N GLU A 31 2.88 -24.97 -6.15
CA GLU A 31 1.96 -25.66 -5.24
C GLU A 31 1.21 -24.62 -4.41
N ILE A 32 -0.12 -24.52 -4.59
CA ILE A 32 -0.95 -23.64 -3.77
C ILE A 32 -1.18 -24.31 -2.43
N VAL A 33 -0.59 -23.74 -1.36
CA VAL A 33 -0.60 -24.32 -0.01
C VAL A 33 -1.69 -23.75 0.88
N GLY A 34 -2.35 -22.68 0.47
CA GLY A 34 -3.46 -22.10 1.23
C GLY A 34 -4.00 -20.81 0.64
N GLU A 35 -5.08 -20.34 1.24
CA GLU A 35 -5.79 -19.11 0.90
C GLU A 35 -6.37 -18.44 2.13
N ALA A 36 -6.64 -17.11 2.02
CA ALA A 36 -7.28 -16.29 3.04
C ALA A 36 -8.10 -15.17 2.39
N ASN A 37 -9.14 -14.70 3.11
CA ASN A 37 -10.00 -13.63 2.63
C ASN A 37 -9.81 -12.30 3.38
N ASN A 38 -8.90 -12.25 4.33
CA ASN A 38 -8.50 -11.04 5.05
C ASN A 38 -7.10 -11.21 5.65
N GLY A 39 -6.49 -10.09 6.08
CA GLY A 39 -5.12 -10.13 6.61
C GLY A 39 -4.99 -10.87 7.93
N ARG A 40 -6.04 -10.92 8.77
CA ARG A 40 -6.02 -11.67 10.04
C ARG A 40 -5.89 -13.17 9.77
N GLU A 41 -6.68 -13.72 8.85
CA GLU A 41 -6.55 -15.11 8.43
C GLU A 41 -5.17 -15.42 7.83
N VAL A 42 -4.59 -14.47 7.08
CA VAL A 42 -3.22 -14.62 6.58
C VAL A 42 -2.27 -14.87 7.74
N ILE A 43 -2.25 -14.00 8.75
CA ILE A 43 -1.35 -14.13 9.91
C ILE A 43 -1.58 -15.47 10.64
N GLU A 44 -2.84 -15.84 10.88
CA GLU A 44 -3.19 -17.10 11.57
C GLU A 44 -2.71 -18.35 10.82
N LYS A 45 -2.75 -18.33 9.49
CA LYS A 45 -2.39 -19.48 8.65
C LYS A 45 -0.89 -19.56 8.33
N MET A 46 -0.13 -18.45 8.46
CA MET A 46 1.28 -18.41 8.04
C MET A 46 2.17 -19.41 8.75
N HIS A 47 2.07 -19.55 10.08
CA HIS A 47 2.91 -20.46 10.86
C HIS A 47 2.68 -21.94 10.52
N ILE A 48 1.50 -22.29 9.97
CA ILE A 48 1.16 -23.67 9.58
C ILE A 48 1.56 -23.93 8.13
N ARG A 49 1.34 -22.97 7.23
CA ARG A 49 1.49 -23.17 5.78
C ARG A 49 2.88 -22.86 5.25
N MET A 50 3.60 -21.93 5.88
CA MET A 50 4.98 -21.56 5.53
C MET A 50 5.21 -21.46 4.01
N PRO A 51 4.53 -20.55 3.29
CA PRO A 51 4.70 -20.41 1.85
C PRO A 51 6.07 -19.79 1.51
N ASP A 52 6.56 -20.06 0.29
CA ASP A 52 7.73 -19.39 -0.27
C ASP A 52 7.34 -17.99 -0.80
N VAL A 53 6.12 -17.88 -1.39
CA VAL A 53 5.57 -16.64 -1.95
C VAL A 53 4.11 -16.45 -1.51
N LEU A 54 3.76 -15.25 -1.12
CA LEU A 54 2.40 -14.80 -0.81
C LEU A 54 1.92 -13.80 -1.87
N LEU A 55 0.82 -14.10 -2.56
CA LEU A 55 0.05 -13.12 -3.31
C LEU A 55 -0.91 -12.44 -2.34
N LEU A 56 -0.82 -11.12 -2.21
CA LEU A 56 -1.54 -10.37 -1.19
C LEU A 56 -2.29 -9.19 -1.79
N ASP A 57 -3.61 -9.21 -1.72
CA ASP A 57 -4.41 -8.03 -2.04
C ASP A 57 -4.18 -6.91 -1.02
N ILE A 58 -4.13 -5.67 -1.53
CA ILE A 58 -3.95 -4.49 -0.68
C ILE A 58 -5.27 -4.09 -0.01
N GLY A 59 -6.40 -4.31 -0.68
CA GLY A 59 -7.69 -3.75 -0.31
C GLY A 59 -8.55 -4.60 0.63
N MET A 60 -7.99 -5.57 1.33
CA MET A 60 -8.75 -6.49 2.19
C MET A 60 -9.37 -5.82 3.42
N PRO A 61 -10.53 -6.32 3.91
CA PRO A 61 -11.15 -5.86 5.15
C PRO A 61 -10.40 -6.30 6.41
N GLU A 62 -10.76 -5.77 7.56
CA GLU A 62 -10.23 -6.01 8.90
C GLU A 62 -8.76 -5.61 9.07
N LEU A 63 -7.84 -6.32 8.43
CA LEU A 63 -6.41 -6.04 8.36
C LEU A 63 -6.03 -5.93 6.88
N ASN A 64 -5.72 -4.71 6.42
CA ASN A 64 -5.39 -4.47 5.01
C ASN A 64 -4.02 -5.02 4.62
N GLY A 65 -3.74 -5.10 3.31
CA GLY A 65 -2.50 -5.69 2.81
C GLY A 65 -1.23 -4.97 3.26
N ILE A 66 -1.27 -3.66 3.51
CA ILE A 66 -0.12 -2.88 4.01
C ILE A 66 0.21 -3.30 5.44
N GLU A 67 -0.79 -3.29 6.32
CA GLU A 67 -0.65 -3.71 7.72
C GLU A 67 -0.23 -5.18 7.83
N THR A 68 -0.84 -6.04 7.02
CA THR A 68 -0.48 -7.46 6.92
C THR A 68 0.99 -7.63 6.52
N THR A 69 1.47 -6.85 5.53
CA THR A 69 2.86 -6.90 5.08
C THR A 69 3.83 -6.53 6.21
N PHE A 70 3.57 -5.45 6.96
CA PHE A 70 4.42 -5.05 8.09
C PHE A 70 4.54 -6.16 9.12
N LEU A 71 3.42 -6.75 9.54
CA LEU A 71 3.42 -7.83 10.52
C LEU A 71 4.14 -9.09 10.00
N LEU A 72 3.99 -9.41 8.71
CA LEU A 72 4.65 -10.56 8.11
C LEU A 72 6.16 -10.35 7.96
N THR A 73 6.60 -9.18 7.52
CA THR A 73 8.04 -8.91 7.34
C THR A 73 8.79 -8.91 8.68
N GLU A 74 8.14 -8.51 9.76
CA GLU A 74 8.69 -8.54 11.11
C GLU A 74 8.78 -9.97 11.66
N ASN A 75 7.70 -10.76 11.54
CA ASN A 75 7.60 -12.08 12.17
C ASN A 75 8.06 -13.25 11.26
N TYR A 76 8.01 -13.08 9.95
CA TYR A 76 8.33 -14.10 8.95
C TYR A 76 9.19 -13.53 7.80
N PRO A 77 10.43 -13.10 8.06
CA PRO A 77 11.28 -12.39 7.08
C PRO A 77 11.66 -13.22 5.85
N SER A 78 11.46 -14.52 5.88
CA SER A 78 11.69 -15.42 4.73
C SER A 78 10.56 -15.43 3.71
N ILE A 79 9.36 -14.99 4.07
CA ILE A 79 8.20 -14.95 3.17
C ILE A 79 8.38 -13.79 2.19
N LYS A 80 8.22 -14.09 0.92
CA LYS A 80 8.29 -13.12 -0.16
C LYS A 80 6.87 -12.71 -0.56
N ILE A 81 6.60 -11.42 -0.56
CA ILE A 81 5.25 -10.90 -0.78
C ILE A 81 5.18 -10.22 -2.14
N ILE A 82 4.17 -10.60 -2.93
CA ILE A 82 3.73 -9.92 -4.15
C ILE A 82 2.40 -9.25 -3.84
N ALA A 83 2.38 -7.92 -3.85
CA ALA A 83 1.16 -7.15 -3.69
C ALA A 83 0.33 -7.17 -4.98
N LEU A 84 -0.99 -7.36 -4.82
CA LEU A 84 -1.98 -7.28 -5.89
C LEU A 84 -2.85 -6.05 -5.69
N THR A 85 -3.17 -5.33 -6.77
CA THR A 85 -4.05 -4.16 -6.72
C THR A 85 -4.92 -4.01 -7.96
N MET A 86 -6.09 -3.39 -7.80
CA MET A 86 -6.94 -3.00 -8.93
C MET A 86 -6.48 -1.68 -9.59
N TYR A 87 -5.70 -0.86 -8.87
CA TYR A 87 -5.36 0.49 -9.28
C TYR A 87 -3.85 0.71 -9.30
N ASP A 88 -3.39 1.54 -10.23
CA ASP A 88 -2.03 2.04 -10.37
C ASP A 88 -1.71 3.21 -9.40
N ASP A 89 -2.17 3.11 -8.16
CA ASP A 89 -1.98 4.13 -7.13
C ASP A 89 -0.53 4.16 -6.64
N HIS A 90 0.22 5.13 -7.13
CA HIS A 90 1.65 5.32 -6.85
C HIS A 90 1.99 5.43 -5.37
N HIS A 91 1.11 6.03 -4.58
CA HIS A 91 1.32 6.20 -3.15
C HIS A 91 1.30 4.84 -2.43
N ARG A 92 0.39 3.95 -2.83
CA ARG A 92 0.31 2.59 -2.31
C ARG A 92 1.52 1.76 -2.72
N VAL A 93 1.99 1.88 -3.98
CA VAL A 93 3.23 1.21 -4.45
C VAL A 93 4.42 1.58 -3.56
N SER A 94 4.65 2.88 -3.31
CA SER A 94 5.76 3.33 -2.47
C SER A 94 5.65 2.82 -1.03
N LYS A 95 4.45 2.83 -0.45
CA LYS A 95 4.21 2.28 0.91
C LYS A 95 4.49 0.78 0.98
N MET A 96 4.02 0.01 0.00
CA MET A 96 4.21 -1.43 -0.04
C MET A 96 5.69 -1.80 -0.22
N LEU A 97 6.42 -1.10 -1.08
CA LEU A 97 7.87 -1.30 -1.24
C LEU A 97 8.62 -1.00 0.07
N LYS A 98 8.26 0.08 0.78
CA LYS A 98 8.82 0.39 2.10
C LYS A 98 8.45 -0.63 3.16
N ALA A 99 7.26 -1.24 3.06
CA ALA A 99 6.83 -2.33 3.94
C ALA A 99 7.57 -3.65 3.67
N GLY A 100 8.34 -3.74 2.57
CA GLY A 100 9.20 -4.87 2.28
C GLY A 100 8.65 -5.87 1.24
N VAL A 101 7.60 -5.52 0.47
CA VAL A 101 7.15 -6.37 -0.63
C VAL A 101 8.25 -6.51 -1.68
N LYS A 102 8.30 -7.67 -2.32
CA LYS A 102 9.25 -8.00 -3.39
C LYS A 102 8.63 -7.93 -4.77
N GLY A 103 7.30 -7.99 -4.86
CA GLY A 103 6.58 -7.89 -6.12
C GLY A 103 5.37 -6.95 -6.00
N TYR A 104 5.01 -6.34 -7.13
CA TYR A 104 3.80 -5.53 -7.23
C TYR A 104 3.15 -5.73 -8.59
N LEU A 105 1.92 -6.23 -8.61
CA LEU A 105 1.15 -6.56 -9.81
C LEU A 105 -0.22 -5.90 -9.79
N LEU A 106 -0.73 -5.62 -10.98
CA LEU A 106 -2.14 -5.27 -11.17
C LEU A 106 -3.00 -6.53 -11.24
N LYS A 107 -4.23 -6.52 -10.71
CA LYS A 107 -5.17 -7.66 -10.77
C LYS A 107 -5.62 -8.03 -12.19
N ASN A 108 -5.38 -7.16 -13.18
CA ASN A 108 -5.64 -7.43 -14.60
C ASN A 108 -4.42 -7.95 -15.37
N THR A 109 -3.38 -8.37 -14.66
CA THR A 109 -2.15 -8.91 -15.25
C THR A 109 -2.41 -10.22 -16.00
N SER A 110 -1.56 -10.54 -16.98
CA SER A 110 -1.64 -11.79 -17.72
C SER A 110 -1.10 -12.97 -16.91
N LYS A 111 -1.46 -14.23 -17.31
CA LYS A 111 -0.88 -15.44 -16.74
C LYS A 111 0.65 -15.43 -16.80
N ASN A 112 1.22 -15.05 -17.93
CA ASN A 112 2.67 -15.06 -18.11
C ASN A 112 3.36 -14.06 -17.16
N GLU A 113 2.84 -12.86 -17.03
CA GLU A 113 3.37 -11.84 -16.13
C GLU A 113 3.27 -12.28 -14.64
N LEU A 114 2.18 -12.94 -14.25
CA LEU A 114 2.03 -13.52 -12.91
C LEU A 114 3.10 -14.59 -12.65
N LEU A 115 3.35 -15.48 -13.61
CA LEU A 115 4.36 -16.52 -13.50
C LEU A 115 5.78 -15.96 -13.43
N GLU A 116 6.10 -14.97 -14.24
CA GLU A 116 7.37 -14.24 -14.21
C GLU A 116 7.60 -13.56 -12.85
N ALA A 117 6.58 -12.90 -12.32
CA ALA A 117 6.66 -12.27 -11.01
C ALA A 117 6.90 -13.27 -9.88
N ILE A 118 6.18 -14.41 -9.88
CA ILE A 118 6.37 -15.45 -8.87
C ILE A 118 7.79 -16.03 -8.95
N GLU A 119 8.30 -16.27 -10.16
CA GLU A 119 9.66 -16.81 -10.33
C GLU A 119 10.73 -15.81 -9.90
N ALA A 120 10.64 -14.53 -10.31
CA ALA A 120 11.58 -13.47 -9.96
C ALA A 120 11.60 -13.25 -8.44
N VAL A 121 10.43 -13.08 -7.84
CA VAL A 121 10.30 -12.85 -6.39
C VAL A 121 10.79 -14.05 -5.60
N ASN A 122 10.55 -15.28 -6.08
CA ASN A 122 11.10 -16.48 -5.43
C ASN A 122 12.64 -16.51 -5.46
N LYS A 123 13.27 -15.89 -6.44
CA LYS A 123 14.74 -15.70 -6.53
C LYS A 123 15.26 -14.50 -5.71
N ASN A 124 14.41 -13.84 -4.92
CA ASN A 124 14.69 -12.58 -4.20
C ASN A 124 14.88 -11.34 -5.11
N GLU A 125 14.49 -11.41 -6.35
CA GLU A 125 14.49 -10.27 -7.26
C GLU A 125 13.24 -9.41 -7.00
N ILE A 126 13.32 -8.10 -7.25
CA ILE A 126 12.16 -7.21 -7.18
C ILE A 126 11.46 -7.24 -8.53
N TYR A 127 10.15 -7.42 -8.52
CA TYR A 127 9.32 -7.41 -9.72
C TYR A 127 8.23 -6.34 -9.62
N LEU A 128 8.21 -5.43 -10.58
CA LEU A 128 7.15 -4.46 -10.78
C LEU A 128 6.51 -4.70 -12.13
N SER A 129 5.18 -4.65 -12.21
CA SER A 129 4.54 -4.75 -13.52
C SER A 129 5.02 -3.62 -14.44
N PRO A 130 5.16 -3.84 -15.77
CA PRO A 130 5.71 -2.85 -16.71
C PRO A 130 4.94 -1.52 -16.72
N GLN A 131 3.66 -1.55 -16.36
CA GLN A 131 2.83 -0.36 -16.21
C GLN A 131 3.28 0.47 -15.00
N LEU A 132 3.69 -0.18 -13.91
CA LEU A 132 4.13 0.44 -12.68
C LEU A 132 5.61 0.83 -12.71
N GLU A 133 6.46 0.12 -13.47
CA GLU A 133 7.87 0.51 -13.68
C GLU A 133 7.99 1.90 -14.32
N LYS A 134 7.18 2.18 -15.34
CA LYS A 134 7.15 3.50 -15.99
C LYS A 134 6.87 4.62 -14.98
N PHE A 135 6.04 4.35 -14.00
CA PHE A 135 5.69 5.29 -12.95
C PHE A 135 6.76 5.37 -11.84
N ALA A 136 7.35 4.25 -11.47
CA ALA A 136 8.44 4.22 -10.49
C ALA A 136 9.68 4.98 -11.01
N LEU A 137 9.99 4.88 -12.29
CA LEU A 137 11.10 5.60 -12.93
C LEU A 137 10.83 7.12 -13.07
N VAL A 138 9.56 7.51 -13.29
CA VAL A 138 9.19 8.93 -13.40
C VAL A 138 9.11 9.59 -12.02
N ASN A 139 8.74 8.84 -10.97
CA ASN A 139 8.45 9.35 -9.62
C ASN A 139 9.47 8.93 -8.55
N ASN A 140 10.67 8.46 -8.93
CA ASN A 140 11.80 8.31 -8.00
C ASN A 140 12.39 9.67 -7.53
N LYS A 141 11.64 10.75 -7.74
CA LYS A 141 11.83 11.96 -6.96
C LYS A 141 11.09 11.77 -5.63
N PRO A 142 11.72 12.06 -4.50
CA PRO A 142 11.08 12.06 -3.18
C PRO A 142 10.15 13.28 -3.06
N GLU A 143 9.13 13.39 -3.95
CA GLU A 143 8.31 14.60 -4.06
C GLU A 143 7.34 14.75 -2.89
N ASP A 144 6.73 13.67 -2.40
CA ASP A 144 5.75 13.81 -1.32
C ASP A 144 6.40 14.08 0.04
N GLN A 145 7.54 13.47 0.35
CA GLN A 145 8.32 13.88 1.53
C GLN A 145 8.92 15.28 1.35
N SER A 146 9.24 15.68 0.12
CA SER A 146 9.69 17.04 -0.18
C SER A 146 8.56 18.06 -0.03
N LEU A 147 7.32 17.73 -0.37
CA LEU A 147 6.17 18.60 -0.20
C LEU A 147 5.79 18.78 1.28
N ILE A 148 5.77 17.69 2.05
CA ILE A 148 5.53 17.76 3.49
C ILE A 148 6.64 18.54 4.20
N SER A 149 7.89 18.40 3.79
CA SER A 149 9.02 19.15 4.34
C SER A 149 8.94 20.68 4.08
N LYS A 150 8.15 21.11 3.09
CA LYS A 150 7.86 22.52 2.82
C LYS A 150 6.82 23.11 3.79
N LEU A 151 6.09 22.25 4.50
CA LEU A 151 5.11 22.72 5.48
C LEU A 151 5.80 23.18 6.76
N THR A 152 5.31 24.26 7.31
CA THR A 152 5.71 24.71 8.65
C THR A 152 5.03 23.85 9.72
N LYS A 153 5.60 23.80 10.92
CA LYS A 153 4.98 23.11 12.07
C LYS A 153 3.53 23.56 12.29
N ARG A 154 3.26 24.86 12.07
CA ARG A 154 1.93 25.44 12.24
C ARG A 154 0.94 24.99 11.17
N GLU A 155 1.39 24.85 9.92
CA GLU A 155 0.57 24.30 8.84
C GLU A 155 0.23 22.84 9.08
N ILE A 156 1.18 22.04 9.55
CA ILE A 156 0.95 20.63 9.93
C ILE A 156 -0.08 20.53 11.05
N GLU A 157 0.06 21.33 12.11
CA GLU A 157 -0.87 21.35 13.25
C GLU A 157 -2.30 21.71 12.83
N ILE A 158 -2.45 22.67 11.94
CA ILE A 158 -3.76 23.07 11.40
C ILE A 158 -4.34 21.95 10.52
N ILE A 159 -3.53 21.29 9.68
CA ILE A 159 -3.96 20.17 8.85
C ILE A 159 -4.48 19.02 9.74
N LYS A 160 -3.79 18.67 10.82
CA LYS A 160 -4.24 17.63 11.78
C LYS A 160 -5.62 17.95 12.34
N LEU A 161 -5.87 19.19 12.74
CA LEU A 161 -7.17 19.61 13.27
C LEU A 161 -8.27 19.61 12.20
N ILE A 162 -7.94 19.94 10.95
CA ILE A 162 -8.87 19.83 9.81
C ILE A 162 -9.27 18.39 9.57
N VAL A 163 -8.33 17.44 9.61
CA VAL A 163 -8.60 16.00 9.45
C VAL A 163 -9.51 15.48 10.55
N GLN A 164 -9.41 16.03 11.77
CA GLN A 164 -10.31 15.74 12.89
C GLN A 164 -11.67 16.45 12.77
N SER A 165 -12.01 16.96 11.59
CA SER A 165 -13.28 17.65 11.29
C SER A 165 -13.53 18.93 12.11
N SER A 166 -12.47 19.57 12.64
CA SER A 166 -12.60 20.85 13.36
C SER A 166 -12.90 22.01 12.38
N THR A 167 -13.83 22.86 12.74
CA THR A 167 -14.14 24.11 12.00
C THR A 167 -13.02 25.14 12.16
N ASN A 168 -12.94 26.11 11.26
CA ASN A 168 -11.95 27.20 11.38
C ASN A 168 -12.04 27.93 12.73
N LYS A 169 -13.24 28.11 13.29
CA LYS A 169 -13.48 28.72 14.59
C LYS A 169 -12.90 27.88 15.72
N GLU A 170 -13.21 26.59 15.74
CA GLU A 170 -12.70 25.66 16.76
C GLU A 170 -11.16 25.55 16.72
N ILE A 171 -10.57 25.57 15.50
CA ILE A 171 -9.12 25.57 15.32
C ILE A 171 -8.54 26.91 15.85
N ALA A 172 -9.19 28.02 15.54
CA ALA A 172 -8.77 29.36 16.01
C ALA A 172 -8.78 29.43 17.54
N ASP A 173 -9.84 28.94 18.17
CA ASP A 173 -9.98 28.89 19.64
C ASP A 173 -8.89 27.98 20.27
N LYS A 174 -8.70 26.77 19.73
CA LYS A 174 -7.67 25.81 20.22
C LYS A 174 -6.24 26.35 20.11
N LEU A 175 -5.96 27.10 19.05
CA LEU A 175 -4.62 27.57 18.74
C LEU A 175 -4.35 29.02 19.15
N PHE A 176 -5.32 29.68 19.78
CA PHE A 176 -5.29 31.09 20.21
C PHE A 176 -4.96 32.02 19.04
N LEU A 177 -5.60 31.83 17.89
CA LEU A 177 -5.45 32.59 16.67
C LEU A 177 -6.79 33.16 16.19
N SER A 178 -6.75 34.10 15.22
CA SER A 178 -7.95 34.48 14.49
C SER A 178 -8.33 33.48 13.40
N GLU A 179 -9.62 33.36 13.08
CA GLU A 179 -10.07 32.52 11.94
C GLU A 179 -9.43 32.95 10.63
N LEU A 180 -9.13 34.23 10.45
CA LEU A 180 -8.44 34.77 9.28
C LEU A 180 -7.02 34.19 9.19
N THR A 181 -6.32 34.10 10.32
CA THR A 181 -4.98 33.51 10.41
C THR A 181 -5.02 32.03 10.06
N ILE A 182 -6.00 31.29 10.59
CA ILE A 182 -6.20 29.87 10.25
C ILE A 182 -6.43 29.68 8.74
N ASN A 183 -7.31 30.50 8.16
CA ASN A 183 -7.59 30.44 6.72
C ASN A 183 -6.35 30.74 5.87
N THR A 184 -5.49 31.66 6.32
CA THR A 184 -4.23 32.00 5.66
C THR A 184 -3.26 30.81 5.68
N HIS A 185 -3.06 30.17 6.84
CA HIS A 185 -2.22 28.98 6.94
C HIS A 185 -2.75 27.82 6.10
N ARG A 186 -4.06 27.58 6.10
CA ARG A 186 -4.70 26.57 5.26
C ARG A 186 -4.45 26.82 3.78
N LYS A 187 -4.65 28.03 3.29
CA LYS A 187 -4.37 28.41 1.90
C LYS A 187 -2.90 28.24 1.53
N ASN A 188 -1.99 28.63 2.44
CA ASN A 188 -0.56 28.44 2.22
C ASN A 188 -0.17 26.96 2.16
N ALA A 189 -0.71 26.13 3.04
CA ALA A 189 -0.50 24.69 3.01
C ALA A 189 -1.00 24.08 1.69
N MET A 190 -2.24 24.39 1.28
CA MET A 190 -2.79 23.90 0.02
C MET A 190 -1.94 24.34 -1.19
N ARG A 191 -1.45 25.58 -1.21
CA ARG A 191 -0.56 26.06 -2.27
C ARG A 191 0.77 25.31 -2.30
N LYS A 192 1.38 25.06 -1.14
CA LYS A 192 2.65 24.31 -1.03
C LYS A 192 2.52 22.84 -1.45
N LEU A 193 1.34 22.26 -1.20
CA LEU A 193 0.98 20.91 -1.56
C LEU A 193 0.33 20.80 -2.94
N GLU A 194 0.18 21.92 -3.66
CA GLU A 194 -0.44 22.01 -4.99
C GLU A 194 -1.90 21.51 -5.04
N LEU A 195 -2.62 21.63 -3.92
CA LEU A 195 -3.99 21.14 -3.76
C LEU A 195 -5.03 22.25 -4.03
N LYS A 196 -6.16 21.88 -4.64
CA LYS A 196 -7.18 22.82 -5.09
C LYS A 196 -8.27 23.11 -4.05
N ASN A 197 -8.53 22.21 -3.11
CA ASN A 197 -9.62 22.34 -2.15
C ASN A 197 -9.32 21.59 -0.83
N THR A 198 -10.17 21.82 0.18
CA THR A 198 -10.01 21.21 1.51
C THR A 198 -10.22 19.69 1.49
N ALA A 199 -11.10 19.17 0.64
CA ALA A 199 -11.31 17.73 0.52
C ALA A 199 -10.02 17.01 0.06
N SER A 200 -9.35 17.57 -0.97
CA SER A 200 -8.04 17.07 -1.42
C SER A 200 -6.96 17.21 -0.33
N LEU A 201 -7.03 18.25 0.51
CA LEU A 201 -6.10 18.42 1.63
C LEU A 201 -6.31 17.34 2.71
N VAL A 202 -7.55 17.03 3.04
CA VAL A 202 -7.89 15.97 4.00
C VAL A 202 -7.45 14.61 3.45
N GLN A 203 -7.76 14.32 2.19
CA GLN A 203 -7.34 13.10 1.52
C GLN A 203 -5.81 12.96 1.54
N PHE A 204 -5.07 13.98 1.11
CA PHE A 204 -3.61 14.01 1.13
C PHE A 204 -3.04 13.77 2.55
N ALA A 205 -3.64 14.40 3.56
CA ALA A 205 -3.19 14.27 4.95
C ALA A 205 -3.39 12.85 5.51
N ILE A 206 -4.50 12.19 5.15
CA ILE A 206 -4.78 10.81 5.53
C ILE A 206 -3.81 9.87 4.81
N GLU A 207 -3.66 10.02 3.49
CA GLU A 207 -2.77 9.21 2.66
C GLU A 207 -1.30 9.29 3.09
N ASN A 208 -0.88 10.44 3.59
CA ASN A 208 0.51 10.68 4.04
C ASN A 208 0.71 10.56 5.56
N ASN A 209 -0.29 10.06 6.31
CA ASN A 209 -0.25 9.88 7.76
C ASN A 209 0.22 11.15 8.51
N ILE A 210 -0.22 12.35 8.05
CA ILE A 210 0.18 13.61 8.69
C ILE A 210 -0.29 13.66 10.15
N ASN A 211 -1.30 12.87 10.53
CA ASN A 211 -1.75 12.77 11.92
C ASN A 211 -0.70 12.16 12.85
N ASP A 212 0.22 11.35 12.33
CA ASP A 212 1.24 10.61 13.10
C ASP A 212 2.58 11.36 13.16
N LEU A 213 2.68 12.51 12.49
CA LEU A 213 3.83 13.41 12.53
C LEU A 213 3.69 14.38 13.73
#